data_27c8ea27066e5b00dfe9b42e30d6be57
#
_entry.id   27c8ea27066e5b00dfe9b42e30d6be57
#
_cell.length_a   1.000
_cell.length_b   1.000
_cell.length_c   1.000
_cell.angle_alpha   90.00
_cell.angle_beta   90.00
_cell.angle_gamma   90.00
#
_symmetry.space_group_name_H-M   'P 1'
#
loop_
_entity.id
_entity.type
_entity.pdbx_description
1 polymer ?
#
loop_
_entity_poly.entity_id
_entity_poly.type
_entity_poly.pdbx_seq_one_letter_code
_entity_poly.pdbx_strand_id
1 'polypeptide(L)'
;AASDVYKRQASQEGKDYDLRNILKNTLVEHHCELAVTFVDNHDSQHGSSLESQVEAWFKPLAYGLIFLLKDGYPCLFYGDYYGVKGEKSPHTKIIDILLNARKKYAYGDQVDYFDHPSTVGFIRTGDGEHVNSGLVFLISNDEAGSKTMCLGKEHAGEVWCEITGSIPDEVTLDKEGNGEFSVDARNLAVWVKKA
;
A
#
# COMPACT_ATOMS: atom_id res chain seq x y z
N ALA A 1 1.12 -14.10 -13.15
CA ALA A 1 1.60 -12.91 -13.44
C ALA A 1 0.70 -11.79 -13.97
N ALA A 2 -0.63 -11.91 -13.89
CA ALA A 2 -1.53 -10.81 -14.29
C ALA A 2 -1.36 -9.55 -13.41
N SER A 3 -1.04 -9.67 -12.11
CA SER A 3 -0.85 -8.53 -11.22
C SER A 3 0.37 -7.66 -11.55
N ASP A 4 1.38 -8.23 -12.19
CA ASP A 4 2.61 -7.58 -12.60
C ASP A 4 2.38 -6.53 -13.71
N VAL A 5 1.56 -6.86 -14.70
CA VAL A 5 1.26 -5.97 -15.84
C VAL A 5 0.56 -4.70 -15.38
N TYR A 6 -0.39 -4.78 -14.46
CA TYR A 6 -1.16 -3.61 -14.00
C TYR A 6 -0.31 -2.62 -13.20
N LYS A 7 0.57 -3.09 -12.33
CA LYS A 7 1.48 -2.22 -11.55
C LYS A 7 2.46 -1.49 -12.44
N ARG A 8 3.04 -2.18 -13.44
CA ARG A 8 3.92 -1.56 -14.43
C ARG A 8 3.17 -0.50 -15.24
N GLN A 9 1.97 -0.82 -15.75
CA GLN A 9 1.13 0.11 -16.48
C GLN A 9 0.81 1.34 -15.61
N ALA A 10 0.37 1.15 -14.36
CA ALA A 10 0.10 2.24 -13.43
C ALA A 10 1.33 3.14 -13.21
N SER A 11 2.54 2.56 -13.12
CA SER A 11 3.77 3.32 -12.96
C SER A 11 4.13 4.15 -14.19
N GLN A 12 3.91 3.62 -15.40
CA GLN A 12 4.23 4.27 -16.67
C GLN A 12 3.22 5.35 -17.05
N GLU A 13 1.93 5.10 -16.87
CA GLU A 13 0.87 6.06 -17.15
C GLU A 13 0.79 7.17 -16.07
N GLY A 14 1.28 6.88 -14.86
CA GLY A 14 1.30 7.85 -13.77
C GLY A 14 -0.11 8.35 -13.45
N LYS A 15 -0.31 9.68 -13.51
CA LYS A 15 -1.59 10.32 -13.21
C LYS A 15 -2.75 9.94 -14.14
N ASP A 16 -2.44 9.46 -15.34
CA ASP A 16 -3.45 9.09 -16.33
C ASP A 16 -4.00 7.67 -16.07
N TYR A 17 -3.35 6.87 -15.21
CA TYR A 17 -3.84 5.57 -14.80
C TYR A 17 -4.92 5.70 -13.72
N ASP A 18 -6.07 5.09 -13.97
CA ASP A 18 -7.17 5.03 -13.00
C ASP A 18 -6.92 3.95 -11.93
N LEU A 19 -6.51 4.39 -10.73
CA LEU A 19 -6.20 3.52 -9.59
C LEU A 19 -7.38 2.65 -9.13
N ARG A 20 -8.63 2.98 -9.47
CA ARG A 20 -9.81 2.13 -9.18
C ARG A 20 -9.72 0.76 -9.84
N ASN A 21 -8.86 0.63 -10.85
CA ASN A 21 -8.68 -0.59 -11.63
C ASN A 21 -7.46 -1.42 -11.22
N ILE A 22 -6.66 -0.97 -10.23
CA ILE A 22 -5.36 -1.56 -9.93
C ILE A 22 -5.42 -3.02 -9.46
N LEU A 23 -6.55 -3.46 -8.93
CA LEU A 23 -6.79 -4.85 -8.53
C LEU A 23 -7.74 -5.59 -9.47
N LYS A 24 -8.42 -4.89 -10.38
CA LYS A 24 -9.42 -5.50 -11.27
C LYS A 24 -8.80 -6.47 -12.27
N ASN A 25 -9.50 -7.57 -12.52
CA ASN A 25 -9.08 -8.65 -13.42
C ASN A 25 -7.71 -9.25 -13.08
N THR A 26 -7.31 -9.16 -11.81
CA THR A 26 -6.06 -9.77 -11.30
C THR A 26 -6.33 -11.15 -10.72
N LEU A 27 -5.26 -11.93 -10.53
CA LEU A 27 -5.36 -13.20 -9.83
C LEU A 27 -5.79 -13.01 -8.36
N VAL A 28 -5.38 -11.89 -7.75
CA VAL A 28 -5.78 -11.55 -6.37
C VAL A 28 -7.28 -11.36 -6.26
N GLU A 29 -7.92 -10.72 -7.25
CA GLU A 29 -9.38 -10.51 -7.24
C GLU A 29 -10.16 -11.81 -7.41
N HIS A 30 -9.70 -12.73 -8.27
CA HIS A 30 -10.48 -13.91 -8.65
C HIS A 30 -10.09 -15.19 -7.90
N HIS A 31 -8.83 -15.33 -7.49
CA HIS A 31 -8.24 -16.51 -6.88
C HIS A 31 -7.17 -16.10 -5.88
N CYS A 32 -7.54 -15.38 -4.84
CA CYS A 32 -6.59 -14.81 -3.87
C CYS A 32 -5.74 -15.87 -3.17
N GLU A 33 -6.28 -17.07 -2.96
CA GLU A 33 -5.60 -18.21 -2.35
C GLU A 33 -4.46 -18.79 -3.20
N LEU A 34 -4.44 -18.49 -4.52
CA LEU A 34 -3.41 -18.91 -5.46
C LEU A 34 -2.47 -17.77 -5.88
N ALA A 35 -2.76 -16.55 -5.43
CA ALA A 35 -2.09 -15.36 -5.90
C ALA A 35 -0.77 -15.13 -5.15
N VAL A 36 0.37 -15.26 -5.80
CA VAL A 36 1.65 -14.72 -5.36
C VAL A 36 1.79 -13.32 -5.96
N THR A 37 1.88 -12.30 -5.11
CA THR A 37 2.01 -10.90 -5.52
C THR A 37 3.46 -10.44 -5.41
N PHE A 38 3.95 -9.72 -6.42
CA PHE A 38 5.31 -9.17 -6.45
C PHE A 38 5.36 -7.87 -7.26
N VAL A 39 6.37 -7.05 -7.04
CA VAL A 39 6.58 -5.79 -7.77
C VAL A 39 7.50 -6.04 -8.95
N ASP A 40 8.72 -6.48 -8.70
CA ASP A 40 9.71 -6.87 -9.69
C ASP A 40 10.29 -8.26 -9.39
N ASN A 41 11.05 -8.81 -10.35
CA ASN A 41 11.79 -10.04 -10.22
C ASN A 41 13.11 -9.96 -11.03
N HIS A 42 13.87 -11.07 -11.04
CA HIS A 42 15.16 -11.14 -11.76
C HIS A 42 15.03 -11.02 -13.29
N ASP A 43 13.86 -11.31 -13.85
CA ASP A 43 13.61 -11.19 -15.29
C ASP A 43 13.24 -9.76 -15.69
N SER A 44 12.52 -9.03 -14.83
CA SER A 44 12.10 -7.65 -15.10
C SER A 44 13.12 -6.59 -14.70
N GLN A 45 14.13 -6.93 -13.88
CA GLN A 45 15.12 -5.99 -13.36
C GLN A 45 15.97 -5.32 -14.44
N HIS A 46 16.57 -4.17 -14.12
CA HIS A 46 17.48 -3.44 -15.01
C HIS A 46 18.66 -4.30 -15.47
N GLY A 47 18.89 -4.31 -16.79
CA GLY A 47 19.95 -5.05 -17.45
C GLY A 47 19.67 -6.55 -17.65
N SER A 48 18.43 -7.00 -17.44
CA SER A 48 17.97 -8.34 -17.87
C SER A 48 17.51 -8.31 -19.34
N SER A 49 17.37 -9.48 -19.96
CA SER A 49 16.90 -9.58 -21.35
C SER A 49 15.41 -9.23 -21.52
N LEU A 50 14.63 -9.30 -20.43
CA LEU A 50 13.21 -8.98 -20.37
C LEU A 50 12.93 -7.75 -19.53
N GLU A 51 13.89 -6.81 -19.48
CA GLU A 51 13.80 -5.59 -18.67
C GLU A 51 12.43 -4.91 -18.83
N SER A 52 11.69 -4.84 -17.76
CA SER A 52 10.34 -4.27 -17.72
C SER A 52 9.93 -3.87 -16.30
N GLN A 53 10.84 -3.25 -15.58
CA GLN A 53 10.66 -2.91 -14.17
C GLN A 53 9.52 -1.89 -13.95
N VAL A 54 8.97 -1.93 -12.74
CA VAL A 54 8.10 -0.88 -12.24
C VAL A 54 8.93 0.39 -12.02
N GLU A 55 8.40 1.55 -12.43
CA GLU A 55 9.08 2.84 -12.25
C GLU A 55 9.43 3.10 -10.78
N ALA A 56 10.61 3.66 -10.54
CA ALA A 56 11.16 3.81 -9.19
C ALA A 56 10.22 4.56 -8.23
N TRP A 57 9.53 5.60 -8.72
CA TRP A 57 8.59 6.38 -7.92
C TRP A 57 7.37 5.55 -7.45
N PHE A 58 6.94 4.56 -8.24
CA PHE A 58 5.76 3.76 -7.93
C PHE A 58 6.08 2.50 -7.10
N LYS A 59 7.36 2.08 -7.02
CA LYS A 59 7.76 0.89 -6.25
C LYS A 59 7.28 0.93 -4.79
N PRO A 60 7.46 2.03 -4.03
CA PRO A 60 6.91 2.11 -2.67
C PRO A 60 5.40 1.89 -2.60
N LEU A 61 4.63 2.48 -3.53
CA LEU A 61 3.18 2.35 -3.61
C LEU A 61 2.78 0.89 -3.88
N ALA A 62 3.46 0.27 -4.85
CA ALA A 62 3.24 -1.12 -5.22
C ALA A 62 3.56 -2.08 -4.06
N TYR A 63 4.67 -1.86 -3.33
CA TYR A 63 5.00 -2.66 -2.14
C TYR A 63 3.99 -2.43 -1.01
N GLY A 64 3.52 -1.19 -0.79
CA GLY A 64 2.46 -0.90 0.15
C GLY A 64 1.20 -1.70 -0.16
N LEU A 65 0.77 -1.71 -1.41
CA LEU A 65 -0.37 -2.50 -1.85
C LEU A 65 -0.18 -3.99 -1.54
N ILE A 66 0.89 -4.63 -2.03
CA ILE A 66 1.04 -6.09 -1.88
C ILE A 66 1.31 -6.54 -0.45
N PHE A 67 1.95 -5.71 0.38
CA PHE A 67 2.24 -6.08 1.76
C PHE A 67 1.06 -5.88 2.70
N LEU A 68 0.22 -4.89 2.46
CA LEU A 68 -0.84 -4.51 3.42
C LEU A 68 -2.22 -5.01 3.04
N LEU A 69 -2.45 -5.40 1.78
CA LEU A 69 -3.67 -6.11 1.36
C LEU A 69 -3.91 -7.38 2.20
N LYS A 70 -5.19 -7.68 2.42
CA LYS A 70 -5.62 -8.92 3.06
C LYS A 70 -5.26 -10.14 2.22
N ASP A 71 -5.49 -10.03 0.93
CA ASP A 71 -5.43 -11.14 -0.02
C ASP A 71 -4.09 -11.18 -0.78
N GLY A 72 -3.72 -12.38 -1.22
CA GLY A 72 -2.49 -12.65 -1.92
C GLY A 72 -1.29 -12.93 -1.00
N TYR A 73 -0.30 -13.63 -1.55
CA TYR A 73 0.95 -13.96 -0.86
C TYR A 73 2.09 -13.07 -1.38
N PRO A 74 2.51 -12.03 -0.64
CA PRO A 74 3.49 -11.08 -1.13
C PRO A 74 4.90 -11.65 -1.16
N CYS A 75 5.60 -11.37 -2.26
CA CYS A 75 6.99 -11.72 -2.47
C CYS A 75 7.84 -10.45 -2.65
N LEU A 76 8.84 -10.27 -1.79
CA LEU A 76 9.80 -9.18 -1.90
C LEU A 76 10.95 -9.58 -2.83
N PHE A 77 11.19 -8.76 -3.86
CA PHE A 77 12.34 -8.97 -4.73
C PHE A 77 13.63 -8.51 -4.04
N TYR A 78 14.65 -9.39 -4.04
CA TYR A 78 15.95 -9.13 -3.42
C TYR A 78 16.60 -7.83 -3.89
N GLY A 79 16.55 -7.58 -5.22
CA GLY A 79 17.14 -6.39 -5.84
C GLY A 79 16.50 -5.09 -5.40
N ASP A 80 15.20 -5.08 -5.13
CA ASP A 80 14.49 -3.89 -4.64
C ASP A 80 14.81 -3.59 -3.16
N TYR A 81 15.25 -4.57 -2.40
CA TYR A 81 15.61 -4.38 -1.01
C TYR A 81 17.11 -4.09 -0.82
N TYR A 82 17.98 -4.93 -1.38
CA TYR A 82 19.43 -4.82 -1.18
C TYR A 82 20.16 -4.02 -2.27
N GLY A 83 19.50 -3.84 -3.43
CA GLY A 83 20.09 -3.25 -4.61
C GLY A 83 20.60 -4.28 -5.62
N VAL A 84 21.03 -3.80 -6.77
CA VAL A 84 21.50 -4.60 -7.92
C VAL A 84 22.87 -4.12 -8.36
N LYS A 85 23.76 -5.05 -8.72
CA LYS A 85 25.12 -4.75 -9.26
C LYS A 85 25.96 -3.82 -8.38
N GLY A 86 25.84 -3.93 -7.05
CA GLY A 86 26.63 -3.13 -6.09
C GLY A 86 26.05 -1.75 -5.76
N GLU A 87 24.97 -1.35 -6.39
CA GLU A 87 24.22 -0.14 -6.03
C GLU A 87 23.19 -0.47 -4.93
N LYS A 88 23.15 0.38 -3.91
CA LYS A 88 22.16 0.22 -2.81
C LYS A 88 20.77 0.61 -3.29
N SER A 89 19.76 -0.13 -2.83
CA SER A 89 18.38 0.24 -3.10
C SER A 89 18.00 1.54 -2.37
N PRO A 90 17.34 2.48 -3.05
CA PRO A 90 16.76 3.65 -2.39
C PRO A 90 15.50 3.32 -1.58
N HIS A 91 14.94 2.12 -1.74
CA HIS A 91 13.64 1.75 -1.20
C HIS A 91 13.72 0.97 0.12
N THR A 92 14.92 0.56 0.57
CA THR A 92 15.10 -0.27 1.78
C THR A 92 14.35 0.29 2.98
N LYS A 93 14.49 1.59 3.27
CA LYS A 93 13.86 2.22 4.44
C LYS A 93 12.33 2.12 4.41
N ILE A 94 11.70 2.43 3.29
CA ILE A 94 10.25 2.36 3.18
C ILE A 94 9.75 0.92 3.19
N ILE A 95 10.48 0.00 2.58
CA ILE A 95 10.17 -1.44 2.60
C ILE A 95 10.22 -1.96 4.04
N ASP A 96 11.22 -1.57 4.86
CA ASP A 96 11.30 -1.94 6.28
C ASP A 96 10.09 -1.45 7.07
N ILE A 97 9.65 -0.21 6.83
CA ILE A 97 8.45 0.35 7.47
C ILE A 97 7.21 -0.48 7.08
N LEU A 98 7.04 -0.79 5.80
CA LEU A 98 5.90 -1.57 5.30
C LEU A 98 5.89 -3.02 5.81
N LEU A 99 7.04 -3.67 5.89
CA LEU A 99 7.17 -5.02 6.48
C LEU A 99 6.82 -5.02 7.97
N ASN A 100 7.28 -3.99 8.71
CA ASN A 100 6.91 -3.81 10.10
C ASN A 100 5.41 -3.52 10.26
N ALA A 101 4.83 -2.69 9.39
CA ALA A 101 3.40 -2.41 9.37
C ALA A 101 2.59 -3.69 9.11
N ARG A 102 3.00 -4.50 8.10
CA ARG A 102 2.38 -5.80 7.85
C ARG A 102 2.36 -6.69 9.08
N LYS A 103 3.52 -6.81 9.74
CA LYS A 103 3.70 -7.70 10.90
C LYS A 103 2.91 -7.26 12.14
N LYS A 104 2.70 -5.94 12.31
CA LYS A 104 2.10 -5.40 13.53
C LYS A 104 0.63 -5.03 13.37
N TYR A 105 0.23 -4.55 12.21
CA TYR A 105 -1.04 -3.86 12.04
C TYR A 105 -1.96 -4.43 10.96
N ALA A 106 -1.43 -5.18 9.96
CA ALA A 106 -2.23 -5.63 8.81
C ALA A 106 -3.06 -6.89 9.13
N TYR A 107 -3.92 -6.81 10.13
CA TYR A 107 -4.80 -7.89 10.58
C TYR A 107 -6.28 -7.53 10.41
N GLY A 108 -7.14 -8.51 10.62
CA GLY A 108 -8.59 -8.36 10.52
C GLY A 108 -9.12 -8.31 9.09
N ASP A 109 -10.33 -7.83 8.92
CA ASP A 109 -10.97 -7.69 7.62
C ASP A 109 -10.46 -6.47 6.86
N GLN A 110 -10.78 -6.41 5.57
CA GLN A 110 -10.43 -5.27 4.72
C GLN A 110 -11.71 -4.56 4.28
N VAL A 111 -11.69 -3.23 4.35
CA VAL A 111 -12.73 -2.35 3.81
C VAL A 111 -12.11 -1.45 2.75
N ASP A 112 -12.57 -1.59 1.52
CA ASP A 112 -12.01 -0.92 0.35
C ASP A 112 -12.60 0.47 0.12
N TYR A 113 -11.73 1.39 -0.31
CA TYR A 113 -12.05 2.76 -0.73
C TYR A 113 -11.42 3.04 -2.11
N PHE A 114 -11.74 2.18 -3.11
CA PHE A 114 -11.31 2.33 -4.51
C PHE A 114 -12.35 3.10 -5.32
N ASP A 115 -12.67 4.31 -4.89
CA ASP A 115 -13.77 5.15 -5.39
C ASP A 115 -13.31 6.43 -6.11
N HIS A 116 -12.00 6.72 -6.11
CA HIS A 116 -11.43 7.90 -6.80
C HIS A 116 -10.31 7.48 -7.76
N PRO A 117 -10.22 8.07 -8.97
CA PRO A 117 -9.27 7.62 -9.98
C PRO A 117 -7.80 7.80 -9.58
N SER A 118 -7.48 8.84 -8.80
CA SER A 118 -6.09 9.15 -8.43
C SER A 118 -5.75 8.86 -6.99
N THR A 119 -6.74 8.67 -6.09
CA THR A 119 -6.51 8.42 -4.67
C THR A 119 -7.37 7.25 -4.22
N VAL A 120 -6.73 6.16 -3.85
CA VAL A 120 -7.40 4.96 -3.36
C VAL A 120 -6.76 4.46 -2.06
N GLY A 121 -7.48 3.62 -1.35
CA GLY A 121 -6.97 3.03 -0.13
C GLY A 121 -7.89 1.97 0.44
N PHE A 122 -7.54 1.48 1.61
CA PHE A 122 -8.34 0.52 2.37
C PHE A 122 -8.03 0.61 3.86
N ILE A 123 -8.93 0.06 4.65
CA ILE A 123 -8.75 -0.19 6.09
C ILE A 123 -8.47 -1.68 6.29
N ARG A 124 -7.54 -2.01 7.18
CA ARG A 124 -7.49 -3.31 7.86
C ARG A 124 -8.04 -3.09 9.26
N THR A 125 -9.08 -3.81 9.62
CA THR A 125 -9.87 -3.54 10.84
C THR A 125 -9.14 -3.88 12.15
N GLY A 126 -8.03 -4.60 12.06
CA GLY A 126 -7.45 -5.23 13.24
C GLY A 126 -8.23 -6.46 13.69
N ASP A 127 -7.75 -7.11 14.73
CA ASP A 127 -8.43 -8.23 15.39
C ASP A 127 -8.14 -8.27 16.89
N GLY A 128 -8.86 -9.12 17.61
CA GLY A 128 -8.71 -9.27 19.06
C GLY A 128 -7.49 -10.07 19.51
N GLU A 129 -6.78 -10.73 18.59
CA GLU A 129 -5.59 -11.54 18.91
C GLU A 129 -4.30 -10.70 18.84
N HIS A 130 -4.31 -9.63 18.03
CA HIS A 130 -3.17 -8.75 17.81
C HIS A 130 -3.45 -7.37 18.39
N VAL A 131 -2.95 -7.11 19.59
CA VAL A 131 -3.18 -5.86 20.32
C VAL A 131 -2.73 -4.65 19.52
N ASN A 132 -3.61 -3.64 19.40
CA ASN A 132 -3.42 -2.42 18.62
C ASN A 132 -3.17 -2.67 17.12
N SER A 133 -3.62 -3.79 16.58
CA SER A 133 -3.65 -4.01 15.15
C SER A 133 -4.74 -3.17 14.47
N GLY A 134 -4.68 -3.11 13.16
CA GLY A 134 -5.48 -2.22 12.34
C GLY A 134 -4.65 -1.11 11.72
N LEU A 135 -4.96 -0.77 10.47
CA LEU A 135 -4.31 0.32 9.75
C LEU A 135 -5.23 0.91 8.69
N VAL A 136 -4.96 2.15 8.33
CA VAL A 136 -5.48 2.79 7.12
C VAL A 136 -4.34 2.95 6.13
N PHE A 137 -4.54 2.49 4.91
CA PHE A 137 -3.59 2.62 3.82
C PHE A 137 -4.16 3.48 2.71
N LEU A 138 -3.39 4.44 2.23
CA LEU A 138 -3.73 5.31 1.09
C LEU A 138 -2.57 5.37 0.11
N ILE A 139 -2.90 5.50 -1.18
CA ILE A 139 -1.96 5.87 -2.25
C ILE A 139 -2.56 6.94 -3.14
N SER A 140 -1.68 7.80 -3.66
CA SER A 140 -2.00 8.72 -4.75
C SER A 140 -0.98 8.60 -5.87
N ASN A 141 -1.44 8.58 -7.13
CA ASN A 141 -0.59 8.60 -8.32
C ASN A 141 -0.49 9.98 -8.98
N ASP A 142 -1.15 10.99 -8.40
CA ASP A 142 -1.19 12.36 -8.92
C ASP A 142 -0.93 13.37 -7.78
N GLU A 143 -1.84 14.30 -7.56
CA GLU A 143 -1.77 15.30 -6.48
C GLU A 143 -2.03 14.67 -5.10
N ALA A 144 -1.74 15.44 -4.05
CA ALA A 144 -2.10 15.06 -2.70
C ALA A 144 -3.62 14.92 -2.57
N GLY A 145 -4.06 13.94 -1.77
CA GLY A 145 -5.48 13.67 -1.60
C GLY A 145 -5.84 13.27 -0.17
N SER A 146 -7.12 13.24 0.13
CA SER A 146 -7.64 12.71 1.40
C SER A 146 -8.89 11.85 1.18
N LYS A 147 -9.20 11.04 2.18
CA LYS A 147 -10.45 10.26 2.25
C LYS A 147 -11.00 10.26 3.66
N THR A 148 -12.30 10.50 3.78
CA THR A 148 -13.01 10.17 5.01
C THR A 148 -13.26 8.67 5.05
N MET A 149 -12.71 8.00 6.06
CA MET A 149 -12.80 6.56 6.20
C MET A 149 -13.33 6.21 7.60
N CYS A 150 -14.21 5.19 7.67
CA CYS A 150 -14.90 4.79 8.89
C CYS A 150 -14.28 3.51 9.46
N LEU A 151 -13.70 3.61 10.65
CA LEU A 151 -13.13 2.47 11.36
C LEU A 151 -14.13 1.79 12.30
N GLY A 152 -15.29 2.41 12.55
CA GLY A 152 -16.32 1.92 13.46
C GLY A 152 -16.40 2.70 14.76
N LYS A 153 -17.56 2.70 15.37
CA LYS A 153 -17.85 3.47 16.61
C LYS A 153 -16.98 3.05 17.80
N GLU A 154 -16.52 1.82 17.81
CA GLU A 154 -15.62 1.27 18.83
C GLU A 154 -14.26 1.99 18.86
N HIS A 155 -13.90 2.69 17.78
CA HIS A 155 -12.68 3.48 17.64
C HIS A 155 -12.88 4.98 17.88
N ALA A 156 -14.09 5.39 18.29
CA ALA A 156 -14.42 6.80 18.53
C ALA A 156 -13.45 7.49 19.51
N GLY A 157 -12.93 8.65 19.11
CA GLY A 157 -11.98 9.43 19.91
C GLY A 157 -10.54 8.92 19.88
N GLU A 158 -10.24 7.83 19.18
CA GLU A 158 -8.87 7.39 18.97
C GLU A 158 -8.08 8.41 18.14
N VAL A 159 -6.80 8.53 18.46
CA VAL A 159 -5.86 9.35 17.70
C VAL A 159 -5.00 8.44 16.84
N TRP A 160 -4.90 8.79 15.56
CA TRP A 160 -4.13 8.04 14.57
C TRP A 160 -2.98 8.88 14.02
N CYS A 161 -1.83 8.25 13.81
CA CYS A 161 -0.62 8.90 13.26
C CYS A 161 -0.11 8.17 12.03
N GLU A 162 0.50 8.93 11.13
CA GLU A 162 1.13 8.42 9.91
C GLU A 162 2.54 7.93 10.24
N ILE A 163 2.92 6.73 9.73
CA ILE A 163 4.18 6.07 10.11
C ILE A 163 5.23 6.02 8.99
N THR A 164 4.93 6.43 7.78
CA THR A 164 5.94 6.49 6.70
C THR A 164 6.80 7.75 6.79
N GLY A 165 6.33 8.74 7.54
CA GLY A 165 7.02 10.00 7.81
C GLY A 165 6.76 11.08 6.75
N SER A 166 5.74 10.91 5.91
CA SER A 166 5.34 11.91 4.91
C SER A 166 4.41 12.98 5.50
N ILE A 167 3.56 12.61 6.47
CA ILE A 167 2.54 13.50 7.03
C ILE A 167 2.72 13.59 8.55
N PRO A 168 3.04 14.77 9.09
CA PRO A 168 3.28 14.95 10.52
C PRO A 168 2.00 15.08 11.35
N ASP A 169 0.86 15.35 10.71
CA ASP A 169 -0.41 15.60 11.38
C ASP A 169 -1.00 14.31 11.98
N GLU A 170 -1.88 14.48 12.96
CA GLU A 170 -2.62 13.40 13.59
C GLU A 170 -4.10 13.50 13.21
N VAL A 171 -4.76 12.35 13.13
CA VAL A 171 -6.20 12.26 12.88
C VAL A 171 -6.90 11.78 14.14
N THR A 172 -7.85 12.58 14.65
CA THR A 172 -8.73 12.14 15.73
C THR A 172 -10.06 11.70 15.17
N LEU A 173 -10.46 10.47 15.47
CA LEU A 173 -11.73 9.93 14.98
C LEU A 173 -12.92 10.58 15.68
N ASP A 174 -13.98 10.83 14.93
CA ASP A 174 -15.22 11.36 15.46
C ASP A 174 -16.00 10.30 16.28
N LYS A 175 -17.18 10.68 16.81
CA LYS A 175 -18.04 9.79 17.60
C LYS A 175 -18.63 8.61 16.84
N GLU A 176 -18.58 8.64 15.53
CA GLU A 176 -19.00 7.54 14.65
C GLU A 176 -17.82 6.69 14.18
N GLY A 177 -16.58 7.08 14.54
CA GLY A 177 -15.33 6.41 14.13
C GLY A 177 -14.83 6.83 12.75
N ASN A 178 -15.27 7.97 12.23
CA ASN A 178 -14.75 8.50 10.98
C ASN A 178 -13.52 9.37 11.23
N GLY A 179 -12.54 9.28 10.33
CA GLY A 179 -11.38 10.17 10.25
C GLY A 179 -11.12 10.60 8.82
N GLU A 180 -10.59 11.80 8.64
CA GLU A 180 -10.09 12.26 7.35
C GLU A 180 -8.59 11.98 7.25
N PHE A 181 -8.23 10.97 6.46
CA PHE A 181 -6.86 10.53 6.26
C PHE A 181 -6.32 11.07 4.95
N SER A 182 -5.11 11.63 4.97
CA SER A 182 -4.46 12.23 3.80
C SER A 182 -3.29 11.39 3.29
N VAL A 183 -2.90 11.68 2.06
CA VAL A 183 -1.71 11.15 1.38
C VAL A 183 -1.10 12.24 0.51
N ASP A 184 0.22 12.35 0.50
CA ASP A 184 0.95 13.29 -0.35
C ASP A 184 0.88 12.91 -1.84
N ALA A 185 1.20 13.87 -2.69
CA ALA A 185 1.27 13.69 -4.14
C ALA A 185 2.26 12.56 -4.51
N ARG A 186 1.81 11.64 -5.37
CA ARG A 186 2.61 10.50 -5.88
C ARG A 186 3.29 9.70 -4.76
N ASN A 187 2.56 9.46 -3.69
CA ASN A 187 3.06 8.85 -2.48
C ASN A 187 2.09 7.83 -1.89
N LEU A 188 2.50 7.20 -0.81
CA LEU A 188 1.68 6.35 0.05
C LEU A 188 1.65 6.91 1.47
N ALA A 189 0.61 6.57 2.20
CA ALA A 189 0.49 6.84 3.63
C ALA A 189 -0.04 5.60 4.35
N VAL A 190 0.52 5.33 5.52
CA VAL A 190 0.08 4.26 6.43
C VAL A 190 -0.23 4.87 7.78
N TRP A 191 -1.48 4.87 8.15
CA TRP A 191 -1.96 5.41 9.41
C TRP A 191 -2.26 4.28 10.38
N VAL A 192 -1.83 4.44 11.62
CA VAL A 192 -2.04 3.47 12.71
C VAL A 192 -2.49 4.19 13.97
N LYS A 193 -3.15 3.47 14.85
CA LYS A 193 -3.52 4.00 16.16
C LYS A 193 -2.27 4.43 16.93
N LYS A 194 -2.28 5.65 17.42
CA LYS A 194 -1.24 6.19 18.28
C LYS A 194 -1.24 5.45 19.62
N ALA A 195 -0.08 4.95 20.03
CA ALA A 195 0.10 4.23 21.29
C ALA A 195 0.00 5.15 22.51
#